data_8b09b4a6dd8c6ce470f062fc1fad3cea
#
_entry.id   8b09b4a6dd8c6ce470f062fc1fad3cea
#
_cell.length_a   1.000
_cell.length_b   1.000
_cell.length_c   1.000
_cell.angle_alpha   90.00
_cell.angle_beta   90.00
_cell.angle_gamma   90.00
#
_symmetry.space_group_name_H-M   'P 1'
#
loop_
_entity.id
_entity.type
_entity.pdbx_description
1 polymer ?
#
loop_
_entity_poly.entity_id
_entity_poly.type
_entity_poly.pdbx_seq_one_letter_code
_entity_poly.pdbx_strand_id
1 'polypeptide(L)'
;MPTYNRNFQLTINDVDQIEEALRARGRELCTMRRALSEANPADMESIRVIERDQRAGEELLGRLHDQKIFYRPQGAVYVSG
;
A
#
# COMPACT_ATOMS: atom_id res chain seq x y z
N MET A 1 -27.26 8.14 14.61
CA MET A 1 -26.41 7.34 13.73
C MET A 1 -25.07 8.05 13.51
N PRO A 2 -23.96 7.39 13.77
CA PRO A 2 -22.69 8.05 13.55
C PRO A 2 -22.47 8.33 12.06
N THR A 3 -21.88 9.46 11.78
CA THR A 3 -21.52 9.83 10.42
C THR A 3 -20.08 9.45 10.19
N TYR A 4 -19.85 8.64 9.18
CA TYR A 4 -18.50 8.22 8.83
C TYR A 4 -17.85 9.25 7.91
N ASN A 5 -16.63 9.57 8.22
CA ASN A 5 -15.83 10.42 7.36
C ASN A 5 -15.32 9.60 6.19
N ARG A 6 -15.72 9.96 4.97
CA ARG A 6 -15.27 9.28 3.75
C ARG A 6 -14.07 9.94 3.12
N ASN A 7 -13.71 11.11 3.63
CA ASN A 7 -12.59 11.86 3.08
C ASN A 7 -11.50 11.98 4.13
N PHE A 8 -10.29 11.68 3.75
CA PHE A 8 -9.13 11.82 4.62
C PHE A 8 -8.30 12.96 4.11
N GLN A 9 -7.88 13.82 5.03
CA GLN A 9 -6.98 14.91 4.69
C GLN A 9 -5.57 14.48 4.99
N LEU A 10 -4.81 14.26 3.93
CA LEU A 10 -3.43 13.77 4.04
C LEU A 10 -2.49 14.76 3.37
N THR A 11 -1.35 14.98 4.01
CA THR A 11 -0.28 15.74 3.39
C THR A 11 0.56 14.83 2.51
N ILE A 12 1.42 15.41 1.70
CA ILE A 12 2.37 14.64 0.90
C ILE A 12 3.25 13.78 1.82
N ASN A 13 3.66 14.34 2.94
CA ASN A 13 4.46 13.60 3.90
C ASN A 13 3.71 12.40 4.48
N ASP A 14 2.42 12.57 4.76
CA ASP A 14 1.59 11.46 5.24
C ASP A 14 1.54 10.34 4.21
N VAL A 15 1.33 10.69 2.95
CA VAL A 15 1.29 9.72 1.86
C VAL A 15 2.62 9.00 1.72
N ASP A 16 3.73 9.73 1.83
CA ASP A 16 5.07 9.13 1.75
C ASP A 16 5.26 8.09 2.86
N GLN A 17 4.78 8.38 4.06
CA GLN A 17 4.89 7.44 5.16
C GLN A 17 4.03 6.20 4.94
N ILE A 18 2.84 6.36 4.38
CA ILE A 18 1.98 5.23 4.05
C ILE A 18 2.64 4.37 2.97
N GLU A 19 3.20 5.00 1.94
CA GLU A 19 3.91 4.28 0.89
C GLU A 19 5.09 3.48 1.45
N GLU A 20 5.84 4.08 2.34
CA GLU A 20 6.97 3.42 2.99
C GLU A 20 6.50 2.19 3.77
N ALA A 21 5.43 2.33 4.54
CA ALA A 21 4.87 1.24 5.30
C ALA A 21 4.37 0.12 4.39
N LEU A 22 3.76 0.46 3.27
CA LEU A 22 3.28 -0.54 2.31
C LEU A 22 4.43 -1.28 1.65
N ARG A 23 5.53 -0.58 1.34
CA ARG A 23 6.71 -1.24 0.79
C ARG A 23 7.34 -2.19 1.80
N ALA A 24 7.41 -1.77 3.05
CA ALA A 24 7.96 -2.62 4.12
C ALA A 24 7.10 -3.88 4.27
N ARG A 25 5.78 -3.73 4.26
CA ARG A 25 4.88 -4.87 4.34
C ARG A 25 5.04 -5.79 3.13
N GLY A 26 5.21 -5.22 1.95
CA GLY A 26 5.43 -6.00 0.74
C GLY A 26 6.68 -6.87 0.83
N ARG A 27 7.77 -6.31 1.36
CA ARG A 27 9.01 -7.08 1.58
C ARG A 27 8.78 -8.20 2.59
N GLU A 28 8.07 -7.92 3.65
CA GLU A 28 7.75 -8.91 4.67
C GLU A 28 6.89 -10.04 4.09
N LEU A 29 5.87 -9.71 3.32
CA LEU A 29 5.03 -10.71 2.66
C LEU A 29 5.83 -11.56 1.68
N CYS A 30 6.74 -10.94 0.95
CA CYS A 30 7.62 -11.66 0.03
C CYS A 30 8.48 -12.68 0.77
N THR A 31 9.04 -12.28 1.91
CA THR A 31 9.84 -13.18 2.74
C THR A 31 9.00 -14.35 3.26
N MET A 32 7.78 -14.06 3.72
CA MET A 32 6.86 -15.09 4.19
C MET A 32 6.51 -16.06 3.06
N ARG A 33 6.27 -15.53 1.87
CA ARG A 33 5.92 -16.34 0.72
C ARG A 33 7.04 -17.31 0.36
N ARG A 34 8.29 -16.85 0.42
CA ARG A 34 9.44 -17.69 0.11
C ARG A 34 9.63 -18.82 1.10
N ALA A 35 9.20 -18.61 2.34
CA ALA A 35 9.34 -19.62 3.37
C ALA A 35 8.34 -20.76 3.23
N LEU A 36 7.30 -20.59 2.41
CA LEU A 36 6.26 -21.58 2.22
C LEU A 36 6.53 -22.43 0.99
N SER A 37 6.03 -23.67 1.02
CA SER A 37 6.23 -24.63 -0.06
C SER A 37 4.94 -24.79 -0.87
N GLU A 38 5.04 -24.59 -2.16
CA GLU A 38 3.89 -24.79 -3.04
C GLU A 38 3.50 -26.28 -3.16
N ALA A 39 4.44 -27.17 -2.84
CA ALA A 39 4.17 -28.61 -2.86
C ALA A 39 3.39 -29.09 -1.65
N ASN A 40 3.33 -28.27 -0.59
CA ASN A 40 2.64 -28.63 0.64
C ASN A 40 1.20 -28.11 0.62
N PRO A 41 0.19 -28.98 0.62
CA PRO A 41 -1.20 -28.51 0.60
C PRO A 41 -1.56 -27.60 1.75
N ALA A 42 -0.92 -27.77 2.93
CA ALA A 42 -1.17 -26.92 4.08
C ALA A 42 -0.72 -25.48 3.86
N ASP A 43 0.28 -25.27 3.00
CA ASP A 43 0.80 -23.94 2.70
C ASP A 43 0.04 -23.23 1.59
N MET A 44 -0.73 -23.96 0.79
CA MET A 44 -1.41 -23.37 -0.36
C MET A 44 -2.37 -22.26 0.02
N GLU A 45 -3.11 -22.45 1.10
CA GLU A 45 -4.05 -21.44 1.57
C GLU A 45 -3.31 -20.18 2.03
N SER A 46 -2.24 -20.37 2.78
CA SER A 46 -1.41 -19.25 3.25
C SER A 46 -0.80 -18.50 2.08
N ILE A 47 -0.33 -19.21 1.07
CA ILE A 47 0.25 -18.60 -0.13
C ILE A 47 -0.78 -17.74 -0.83
N ARG A 48 -2.02 -18.22 -0.97
CA ARG A 48 -3.09 -17.44 -1.61
C ARG A 48 -3.40 -16.15 -0.88
N VAL A 49 -3.44 -16.23 0.45
CA VAL A 49 -3.69 -15.05 1.28
C VAL A 49 -2.58 -14.03 1.11
N ILE A 50 -1.33 -14.49 1.14
CA ILE A 50 -0.18 -13.63 0.98
C ILE A 50 -0.19 -12.96 -0.40
N GLU A 51 -0.43 -13.72 -1.45
CA GLU A 51 -0.47 -13.18 -2.81
C GLU A 51 -1.59 -12.16 -2.98
N ARG A 52 -2.75 -12.40 -2.35
CA ARG A 52 -3.85 -11.46 -2.36
C ARG A 52 -3.45 -10.16 -1.68
N ASP A 53 -2.81 -10.26 -0.52
CA ASP A 53 -2.38 -9.08 0.23
C ASP A 53 -1.29 -8.31 -0.51
N GLN A 54 -0.37 -9.01 -1.16
CA GLN A 54 0.64 -8.37 -1.99
C GLN A 54 0.01 -7.57 -3.13
N ARG A 55 -0.97 -8.15 -3.80
CA ARG A 55 -1.66 -7.48 -4.90
C ARG A 55 -2.41 -6.24 -4.40
N ALA A 56 -3.11 -6.37 -3.28
CA ALA A 56 -3.83 -5.24 -2.70
C ALA A 56 -2.89 -4.10 -2.33
N GLY A 57 -1.73 -4.43 -1.77
CA GLY A 57 -0.72 -3.43 -1.43
C GLY A 57 -0.16 -2.72 -2.64
N GLU A 58 0.13 -3.46 -3.70
CA GLU A 58 0.64 -2.90 -4.95
C GLU A 58 -0.38 -1.98 -5.61
N GLU A 59 -1.64 -2.37 -5.61
CA GLU A 59 -2.70 -1.53 -6.17
C GLU A 59 -2.85 -0.24 -5.38
N LEU A 60 -2.79 -0.32 -4.06
CA LEU A 60 -2.89 0.87 -3.22
C LEU A 60 -1.69 1.79 -3.44
N LEU A 61 -0.49 1.23 -3.53
CA LEU A 61 0.71 2.01 -3.83
C LEU A 61 0.56 2.76 -5.15
N GLY A 62 0.05 2.08 -6.18
CA GLY A 62 -0.18 2.70 -7.48
C GLY A 62 -1.15 3.87 -7.41
N ARG A 63 -2.26 3.69 -6.70
CA ARG A 63 -3.24 4.76 -6.55
C ARG A 63 -2.70 5.96 -5.78
N LEU A 64 -1.96 5.69 -4.71
CA LEU A 64 -1.35 6.76 -3.92
C LEU A 64 -0.33 7.54 -4.73
N HIS A 65 0.49 6.82 -5.49
CA HIS A 65 1.51 7.46 -6.33
C HIS A 65 0.87 8.35 -7.38
N ASP A 66 -0.18 7.86 -8.06
CA ASP A 66 -0.88 8.62 -9.08
C ASP A 66 -1.49 9.89 -8.49
N GLN A 67 -2.13 9.77 -7.34
CA GLN A 67 -2.73 10.94 -6.69
C GLN A 67 -1.69 11.95 -6.26
N LYS A 68 -0.53 11.48 -5.81
CA LYS A 68 0.55 12.35 -5.40
C LYS A 68 1.12 13.14 -6.59
N ILE A 69 1.27 12.50 -7.73
CA ILE A 69 1.77 13.15 -8.94
C ILE A 69 0.84 14.29 -9.37
N PHE A 70 -0.46 14.10 -9.26
CA PHE A 70 -1.44 15.09 -9.68
C PHE A 70 -1.84 16.06 -8.59
N TYR A 71 -1.23 15.94 -7.40
CA TYR A 71 -1.55 16.85 -6.31
C TYR A 71 -1.04 18.25 -6.60
N ARG A 72 -1.93 19.24 -6.38
CA ARG A 72 -1.60 20.67 -6.54
C ARG A 72 -1.96 21.38 -5.24
N PRO A 73 -1.00 21.68 -4.38
CA PRO A 73 -1.29 22.43 -3.17
C PRO A 73 -1.82 23.81 -3.55
N GLN A 74 -2.94 24.18 -2.93
CA GLN A 74 -3.56 25.45 -3.20
C GLN A 74 -2.71 26.57 -2.65
N GLY A 75 -2.47 27.62 -3.46
CA GLY A 75 -1.74 28.79 -3.04
C GLY A 75 -0.26 28.58 -2.82
N ALA A 76 0.29 27.44 -3.22
CA ALA A 76 1.70 27.18 -3.07
C ALA A 76 2.30 26.69 -4.36
N VAL A 77 3.55 27.07 -4.58
CA VAL A 77 4.31 26.48 -5.67
C VAL A 77 4.78 25.12 -5.21
N TYR A 78 4.35 24.12 -5.92
CA TYR A 78 4.76 22.77 -5.62
C TYR A 78 6.15 22.52 -6.19
N VAL A 79 7.11 22.39 -5.30
CA VAL A 79 8.47 22.05 -5.69
C VAL A 79 8.66 20.60 -5.35
N SER A 80 8.72 19.76 -6.36
CA SER A 80 8.99 18.36 -6.17
C SER A 80 10.47 18.19 -5.92
N GLY A 81 10.77 17.78 -4.74
CA GLY A 81 12.14 17.44 -4.45
C GLY A 81 12.51 16.12 -5.03
#